data_59be87d05e2717b47c805bc6703007d5
#
_entry.id   59be87d05e2717b47c805bc6703007d5
#
_cell.length_a   1.000
_cell.length_b   1.000
_cell.length_c   1.000
_cell.angle_alpha   90.00
_cell.angle_beta   90.00
_cell.angle_gamma   90.00
#
_symmetry.space_group_name_H-M   'P 1'
#
loop_
_entity.id
_entity.type
_entity.pdbx_description
1 polymer ?
#
loop_
_entity_poly.entity_id
_entity_poly.type
_entity_poly.pdbx_seq_one_letter_code
_entity_poly.pdbx_strand_id
1 'polypeptide(L)'
;RRIAPASASGSATGCARSPYVDSTTTECADGGAAAARAIMTTDSHPKTAIRARNGWTIGGMAKGAGMLAPGLATMLVVITTDVDLSSAELDTALRAATRVSFDRLDSDGCMSTNDQVTLMASGASGIRPDLALFTEMLTELCLDLATQLQADAEGASHDITIEIVNAASEDDAVEVGRSIARNNLFKAAVFGNDPNWGRVLAAIGTTSAEFDPYAVDVSMNGVRVCSNGGPDRPREEVDLSPRATHVLVDLKAGEQTATIFTNDLTHDYVHENSAYSS
;
A
#
# COMPACT_ATOMS: atom_id res chain seq x y z
N ARG A 1 -4.79 -12.28 7.23
CA ARG A 1 -4.61 -13.03 5.97
C ARG A 1 -5.33 -14.36 6.09
N ARG A 2 -6.43 -14.57 5.38
CA ARG A 2 -7.11 -15.87 5.30
C ARG A 2 -7.32 -16.24 3.84
N ILE A 3 -6.91 -17.47 3.50
CA ILE A 3 -7.30 -18.14 2.27
C ILE A 3 -8.46 -19.04 2.63
N ALA A 4 -9.61 -18.81 2.01
CA ALA A 4 -10.74 -19.73 2.16
C ALA A 4 -10.56 -20.88 1.16
N PRO A 5 -10.74 -22.15 1.57
CA PRO A 5 -10.74 -23.26 0.63
C PRO A 5 -11.92 -23.12 -0.33
N ALA A 6 -11.65 -23.24 -1.62
CA ALA A 6 -12.69 -23.34 -2.62
C ALA A 6 -13.50 -24.61 -2.34
N SER A 7 -14.72 -24.48 -1.88
CA SER A 7 -15.64 -25.59 -1.76
C SER A 7 -16.61 -25.58 -2.94
N ALA A 8 -16.54 -26.67 -3.69
CA ALA A 8 -17.63 -27.32 -4.38
C ALA A 8 -18.09 -26.79 -5.72
N SER A 9 -17.97 -27.67 -6.67
CA SER A 9 -18.80 -27.87 -7.84
C SER A 9 -20.29 -27.59 -7.59
N GLY A 10 -20.74 -26.42 -8.00
CA GLY A 10 -22.15 -26.09 -8.08
C GLY A 10 -22.38 -25.32 -9.36
N SER A 11 -23.23 -25.83 -10.21
CA SER A 11 -23.70 -25.16 -11.42
C SER A 11 -24.16 -23.74 -11.10
N ALA A 12 -23.67 -22.77 -11.85
CA ALA A 12 -23.99 -21.35 -11.71
C ALA A 12 -25.46 -21.05 -12.11
N THR A 13 -26.39 -21.44 -11.22
CA THR A 13 -27.79 -20.99 -11.29
C THR A 13 -28.25 -20.74 -9.86
N GLY A 14 -28.09 -19.50 -9.41
CA GLY A 14 -28.64 -19.06 -8.14
C GLY A 14 -27.64 -18.33 -7.25
N CYS A 15 -27.49 -17.04 -7.46
CA CYS A 15 -26.90 -16.18 -6.45
C CYS A 15 -27.81 -16.23 -5.19
N ALA A 16 -27.31 -16.83 -4.11
CA ALA A 16 -28.02 -16.85 -2.84
C ALA A 16 -28.20 -15.41 -2.35
N ARG A 17 -29.44 -14.94 -2.27
CA ARG A 17 -29.78 -13.60 -1.78
C ARG A 17 -29.40 -13.48 -0.31
N SER A 18 -28.48 -12.59 -0.02
CA SER A 18 -28.27 -12.13 1.36
C SER A 18 -29.47 -11.29 1.80
N PRO A 19 -30.04 -11.50 3.00
CA PRO A 19 -31.16 -10.71 3.50
C PRO A 19 -30.81 -9.24 3.77
N TYR A 20 -29.54 -8.86 3.63
CA TYR A 20 -29.02 -7.50 3.86
C TYR A 20 -28.66 -6.75 2.56
N VAL A 21 -28.91 -7.33 1.37
CA VAL A 21 -28.65 -6.65 0.10
C VAL A 21 -29.98 -6.25 -0.52
N ASP A 22 -30.11 -4.96 -0.84
CA ASP A 22 -31.26 -4.41 -1.52
C ASP A 22 -31.59 -5.24 -2.79
N SER A 23 -32.87 -5.56 -2.97
CA SER A 23 -33.38 -6.39 -4.07
C SER A 23 -33.21 -5.80 -5.47
N THR A 24 -32.60 -4.61 -5.59
CA THR A 24 -32.30 -3.93 -6.84
C THR A 24 -30.92 -4.26 -7.41
N THR A 25 -30.04 -4.93 -6.68
CA THR A 25 -28.75 -5.43 -7.19
C THR A 25 -28.96 -6.75 -7.94
N THR A 26 -29.52 -6.63 -9.14
CA THR A 26 -29.68 -7.74 -10.05
C THR A 26 -28.35 -8.05 -10.72
N GLU A 27 -27.99 -9.31 -10.66
CA GLU A 27 -26.93 -10.02 -11.38
C GLU A 27 -25.53 -9.94 -10.79
N CYS A 28 -25.06 -11.11 -10.35
CA CYS A 28 -23.74 -11.32 -9.78
C CYS A 28 -22.57 -10.97 -10.72
N ALA A 29 -22.79 -10.92 -12.04
CA ALA A 29 -21.78 -10.59 -13.04
C ALA A 29 -21.36 -9.11 -12.96
N ASP A 30 -22.29 -8.20 -12.65
CA ASP A 30 -22.04 -6.75 -12.59
C ASP A 30 -21.95 -6.21 -11.16
N GLY A 31 -21.96 -7.09 -10.16
CA GLY A 31 -22.00 -6.73 -8.74
C GLY A 31 -20.72 -6.09 -8.17
N GLY A 32 -19.59 -6.17 -8.88
CA GLY A 32 -18.29 -5.71 -8.37
C GLY A 32 -18.26 -4.23 -7.98
N ALA A 33 -18.80 -3.35 -8.83
CA ALA A 33 -18.85 -1.92 -8.54
C ALA A 33 -19.80 -1.57 -7.38
N ALA A 34 -20.90 -2.32 -7.23
CA ALA A 34 -21.83 -2.16 -6.12
C ALA A 34 -21.19 -2.66 -4.80
N ALA A 35 -20.51 -3.80 -4.85
CA ALA A 35 -19.78 -4.36 -3.70
C ALA A 35 -18.66 -3.42 -3.23
N ALA A 36 -17.87 -2.86 -4.16
CA ALA A 36 -16.82 -1.91 -3.83
C ALA A 36 -17.35 -0.66 -3.11
N ARG A 37 -18.53 -0.17 -3.51
CA ARG A 37 -19.21 0.92 -2.79
C ARG A 37 -19.78 0.48 -1.44
N ALA A 38 -20.29 -0.74 -1.36
CA ALA A 38 -20.95 -1.23 -0.14
C ALA A 38 -19.99 -1.49 1.02
N ILE A 39 -18.70 -1.74 0.75
CA ILE A 39 -17.69 -1.97 1.79
C ILE A 39 -17.05 -0.67 2.32
N MET A 40 -17.29 0.47 1.66
CA MET A 40 -16.76 1.77 2.08
C MET A 40 -17.26 2.18 3.47
N THR A 41 -16.42 2.89 4.21
CA THR A 41 -16.77 3.51 5.50
C THR A 41 -16.50 5.02 5.45
N THR A 42 -15.27 5.44 5.74
CA THR A 42 -14.79 6.83 5.63
C THR A 42 -14.14 7.11 4.27
N ASP A 43 -14.05 6.11 3.42
CA ASP A 43 -13.50 6.23 2.06
C ASP A 43 -14.26 7.28 1.25
N SER A 44 -13.55 8.13 0.52
CA SER A 44 -14.18 9.15 -0.35
C SER A 44 -14.68 8.57 -1.68
N HIS A 45 -14.10 7.45 -2.12
CA HIS A 45 -14.45 6.76 -3.37
C HIS A 45 -14.13 5.26 -3.33
N PRO A 46 -14.82 4.43 -4.13
CA PRO A 46 -14.51 3.00 -4.23
C PRO A 46 -13.16 2.78 -4.89
N LYS A 47 -12.36 1.87 -4.34
CA LYS A 47 -11.05 1.50 -4.85
C LYS A 47 -11.13 0.14 -5.54
N THR A 48 -10.84 0.11 -6.83
CA THR A 48 -10.93 -1.12 -7.65
C THR A 48 -9.79 -1.19 -8.64
N ALA A 49 -9.36 -2.42 -8.95
CA ALA A 49 -8.36 -2.67 -9.99
C ALA A 49 -8.67 -3.98 -10.72
N ILE A 50 -8.33 -4.04 -12.02
CA ILE A 50 -8.47 -5.22 -12.85
C ILE A 50 -7.21 -5.38 -13.68
N ARG A 51 -6.77 -6.64 -13.82
CA ARG A 51 -5.71 -7.06 -14.75
C ARG A 51 -6.20 -8.27 -15.53
N ALA A 52 -5.99 -8.26 -16.86
CA ALA A 52 -6.36 -9.37 -17.74
C ALA A 52 -5.19 -9.70 -18.67
N ARG A 53 -4.91 -10.98 -18.84
CA ARG A 53 -3.84 -11.47 -19.71
C ARG A 53 -4.10 -12.92 -20.11
N ASN A 54 -3.82 -13.25 -21.37
CA ASN A 54 -3.85 -14.63 -21.88
C ASN A 54 -5.17 -15.38 -21.59
N GLY A 55 -6.30 -14.67 -21.59
CA GLY A 55 -7.62 -15.26 -21.43
C GLY A 55 -8.08 -15.49 -19.99
N TRP A 56 -7.35 -15.00 -18.98
CA TRP A 56 -7.74 -15.00 -17.58
C TRP A 56 -7.66 -13.59 -16.97
N THR A 57 -8.28 -13.42 -15.83
CA THR A 57 -8.48 -12.11 -15.20
C THR A 57 -8.25 -12.17 -13.70
N ILE A 58 -7.68 -11.12 -13.13
CA ILE A 58 -7.68 -10.82 -11.69
C ILE A 58 -8.41 -9.49 -11.49
N GLY A 59 -9.40 -9.48 -10.60
CA GLY A 59 -10.08 -8.27 -10.17
C GLY A 59 -9.99 -8.11 -8.66
N GLY A 60 -9.92 -6.87 -8.19
CA GLY A 60 -9.85 -6.58 -6.77
C GLY A 60 -10.58 -5.32 -6.38
N MET A 61 -11.02 -5.26 -5.13
CA MET A 61 -11.52 -4.08 -4.47
C MET A 61 -10.90 -3.92 -3.09
N ALA A 62 -10.73 -2.67 -2.67
CA ALA A 62 -10.20 -2.33 -1.36
C ALA A 62 -11.04 -1.25 -0.69
N LYS A 63 -11.04 -1.23 0.65
CA LYS A 63 -11.54 -0.10 1.45
C LYS A 63 -10.59 0.20 2.58
N GLY A 64 -10.52 1.47 2.97
CA GLY A 64 -9.71 2.01 4.06
C GLY A 64 -9.28 3.43 3.76
N ALA A 65 -9.29 4.29 4.79
CA ALA A 65 -8.84 5.68 4.72
C ALA A 65 -8.03 6.09 5.96
N GLY A 66 -8.27 5.48 7.12
CA GLY A 66 -7.53 5.69 8.38
C GLY A 66 -6.93 4.39 8.92
N MET A 67 -5.97 4.51 9.86
CA MET A 67 -5.22 3.38 10.44
C MET A 67 -4.57 2.51 9.36
N LEU A 68 -3.92 3.14 8.37
CA LEU A 68 -3.24 2.47 7.27
C LEU A 68 -1.77 2.25 7.63
N ALA A 69 -1.49 1.26 8.47
CA ALA A 69 -0.13 0.81 8.78
C ALA A 69 0.00 -0.72 8.68
N PRO A 70 1.20 -1.20 8.34
CA PRO A 70 1.38 -2.62 8.03
C PRO A 70 1.13 -3.52 9.23
N GLY A 71 0.44 -4.59 8.94
CA GLY A 71 0.15 -5.68 9.85
C GLY A 71 -1.33 -5.77 10.23
N LEU A 72 -2.00 -4.66 10.54
CA LEU A 72 -3.42 -4.64 10.88
C LEU A 72 -3.95 -3.19 10.80
N ALA A 73 -4.69 -2.80 9.75
CA ALA A 73 -5.41 -1.54 9.61
C ALA A 73 -6.90 -1.79 9.34
N THR A 74 -7.81 -0.83 9.37
CA THR A 74 -9.21 -1.05 8.97
C THR A 74 -9.30 -1.18 7.45
N MET A 75 -8.43 -2.01 6.90
CA MET A 75 -8.30 -2.28 5.49
C MET A 75 -8.92 -3.63 5.13
N LEU A 76 -9.90 -3.64 4.28
CA LEU A 76 -10.46 -4.86 3.71
C LEU A 76 -10.17 -4.90 2.21
N VAL A 77 -9.51 -5.96 1.77
CA VAL A 77 -9.21 -6.20 0.35
C VAL A 77 -9.77 -7.55 -0.05
N VAL A 78 -10.55 -7.56 -1.13
CA VAL A 78 -11.07 -8.77 -1.75
C VAL A 78 -10.58 -8.84 -3.19
N ILE A 79 -9.87 -9.90 -3.51
CA ILE A 79 -9.31 -10.18 -4.83
C ILE A 79 -9.92 -11.48 -5.34
N THR A 80 -10.39 -11.47 -6.58
CA THR A 80 -10.95 -12.63 -7.25
C THR A 80 -10.25 -12.89 -8.57
N THR A 81 -10.16 -14.16 -8.95
CA THR A 81 -9.61 -14.57 -10.24
C THR A 81 -10.33 -15.81 -10.76
N ASP A 82 -10.28 -16.01 -12.07
CA ASP A 82 -10.86 -17.16 -12.74
C ASP A 82 -9.85 -18.27 -13.09
N VAL A 83 -8.59 -18.12 -12.67
CA VAL A 83 -7.52 -19.12 -12.91
C VAL A 83 -7.72 -20.41 -12.14
N ASP A 84 -7.15 -21.52 -12.66
CA ASP A 84 -7.09 -22.82 -11.99
C ASP A 84 -5.75 -22.98 -11.27
N LEU A 85 -5.66 -22.41 -10.07
CA LEU A 85 -4.51 -22.56 -9.16
C LEU A 85 -4.97 -23.13 -7.81
N SER A 86 -4.11 -23.94 -7.21
CA SER A 86 -4.34 -24.50 -5.87
C SER A 86 -4.25 -23.42 -4.79
N SER A 87 -4.85 -23.67 -3.63
CA SER A 87 -4.80 -22.77 -2.48
C SER A 87 -3.35 -22.50 -2.00
N ALA A 88 -2.44 -23.49 -2.12
CA ALA A 88 -1.04 -23.31 -1.76
C ALA A 88 -0.30 -22.35 -2.72
N GLU A 89 -0.59 -22.43 -4.02
CA GLU A 89 -0.03 -21.51 -5.01
C GLU A 89 -0.58 -20.11 -4.85
N LEU A 90 -1.90 -19.99 -4.60
CA LEU A 90 -2.53 -18.71 -4.29
C LEU A 90 -1.96 -18.07 -3.02
N ASP A 91 -1.71 -18.86 -1.94
CA ASP A 91 -1.07 -18.35 -0.72
C ASP A 91 0.35 -17.83 -0.98
N THR A 92 1.12 -18.59 -1.75
CA THR A 92 2.50 -18.20 -2.12
C THR A 92 2.50 -16.88 -2.89
N ALA A 93 1.66 -16.76 -3.92
CA ALA A 93 1.55 -15.55 -4.73
C ALA A 93 1.03 -14.35 -3.91
N LEU A 94 0.01 -14.57 -3.07
CA LEU A 94 -0.57 -13.51 -2.24
C LEU A 94 0.44 -12.96 -1.24
N ARG A 95 1.22 -13.80 -0.57
CA ARG A 95 2.26 -13.36 0.36
C ARG A 95 3.35 -12.54 -0.34
N ALA A 96 3.78 -12.98 -1.52
CA ALA A 96 4.76 -12.24 -2.31
C ALA A 96 4.22 -10.85 -2.72
N ALA A 97 2.97 -10.79 -3.19
CA ALA A 97 2.34 -9.55 -3.62
C ALA A 97 2.08 -8.58 -2.45
N THR A 98 1.55 -9.06 -1.30
CA THR A 98 1.26 -8.20 -0.15
C THR A 98 2.52 -7.65 0.50
N ARG A 99 3.62 -8.42 0.48
CA ARG A 99 4.91 -8.01 1.06
C ARG A 99 5.41 -6.68 0.48
N VAL A 100 5.21 -6.42 -0.81
CA VAL A 100 5.72 -5.22 -1.49
C VAL A 100 4.65 -4.15 -1.75
N SER A 101 3.41 -4.41 -1.34
CA SER A 101 2.26 -3.51 -1.54
C SER A 101 1.62 -3.10 -0.21
N PHE A 102 0.58 -3.81 0.24
CA PHE A 102 -0.16 -3.46 1.46
C PHE A 102 0.72 -3.48 2.72
N ASP A 103 1.67 -4.41 2.81
CA ASP A 103 2.61 -4.46 3.95
C ASP A 103 3.63 -3.29 3.91
N ARG A 104 3.64 -2.46 2.87
CA ARG A 104 4.47 -1.25 2.72
C ARG A 104 3.70 0.05 2.91
N LEU A 105 2.39 -0.01 3.07
CA LEU A 105 1.56 1.15 3.33
C LEU A 105 1.62 1.49 4.83
N ASP A 106 2.01 2.72 5.17
CA ASP A 106 2.21 3.16 6.56
C ASP A 106 1.87 4.66 6.70
N SER A 107 0.58 5.01 6.54
CA SER A 107 0.14 6.40 6.50
C SER A 107 0.20 7.09 7.87
N ASP A 108 -0.18 6.43 8.96
CA ASP A 108 -0.30 7.03 10.28
C ASP A 108 0.35 6.23 11.41
N GLY A 109 1.04 5.13 11.10
CA GLY A 109 1.70 4.28 12.09
C GLY A 109 0.76 3.47 12.97
N CYS A 110 -0.55 3.54 12.74
CA CYS A 110 -1.57 2.89 13.53
C CYS A 110 -2.13 1.65 12.83
N MET A 111 -2.29 0.57 13.57
CA MET A 111 -2.85 -0.69 13.10
C MET A 111 -4.28 -0.86 13.60
N SER A 112 -5.17 -1.39 12.75
CA SER A 112 -6.47 -1.89 13.18
C SER A 112 -6.39 -3.35 13.61
N THR A 113 -7.44 -3.82 14.29
CA THR A 113 -7.58 -5.23 14.71
C THR A 113 -8.19 -6.14 13.64
N ASN A 114 -8.64 -5.59 12.49
CA ASN A 114 -9.52 -6.30 11.56
C ASN A 114 -9.07 -6.26 10.09
N ASP A 115 -7.78 -6.07 9.81
CA ASP A 115 -7.27 -6.09 8.44
C ASP A 115 -7.36 -7.45 7.80
N GLN A 116 -7.75 -7.45 6.54
CA GLN A 116 -7.85 -8.67 5.77
C GLN A 116 -7.57 -8.43 4.29
N VAL A 117 -6.70 -9.27 3.71
CA VAL A 117 -6.57 -9.44 2.26
C VAL A 117 -7.00 -10.86 1.91
N THR A 118 -8.05 -10.99 1.11
CA THR A 118 -8.60 -12.28 0.69
C THR A 118 -8.42 -12.45 -0.81
N LEU A 119 -7.83 -13.57 -1.23
CA LEU A 119 -7.72 -13.99 -2.62
C LEU A 119 -8.55 -15.25 -2.86
N MET A 120 -9.43 -15.22 -3.86
CA MET A 120 -10.30 -16.34 -4.24
C MET A 120 -10.13 -16.66 -5.72
N ALA A 121 -10.02 -17.94 -6.06
CA ALA A 121 -9.99 -18.42 -7.44
C ALA A 121 -11.18 -19.33 -7.71
N SER A 122 -11.85 -19.13 -8.84
CA SER A 122 -13.01 -19.93 -9.26
C SER A 122 -12.65 -21.11 -10.18
N GLY A 123 -11.50 -21.04 -10.86
CA GLY A 123 -11.12 -22.02 -11.90
C GLY A 123 -11.95 -21.90 -13.19
N ALA A 124 -12.81 -20.87 -13.31
CA ALA A 124 -13.81 -20.78 -14.39
C ALA A 124 -13.18 -20.62 -15.79
N SER A 125 -12.00 -20.04 -15.90
CA SER A 125 -11.29 -19.96 -17.20
C SER A 125 -10.73 -21.30 -17.67
N GLY A 126 -10.54 -22.26 -16.75
CA GLY A 126 -9.82 -23.51 -17.03
C GLY A 126 -8.33 -23.30 -17.34
N ILE A 127 -7.82 -22.09 -17.18
CA ILE A 127 -6.42 -21.73 -17.49
C ILE A 127 -5.58 -21.82 -16.23
N ARG A 128 -4.48 -22.54 -16.35
CA ARG A 128 -3.44 -22.62 -15.31
C ARG A 128 -2.22 -21.80 -15.76
N PRO A 129 -2.10 -20.54 -15.32
CA PRO A 129 -0.95 -19.71 -15.69
C PRO A 129 0.33 -20.21 -15.01
N ASP A 130 1.48 -19.79 -15.53
CA ASP A 130 2.73 -19.84 -14.79
C ASP A 130 2.61 -19.04 -13.49
N LEU A 131 3.11 -19.60 -12.38
CA LEU A 131 2.96 -19.00 -11.05
C LEU A 131 3.70 -17.67 -10.92
N ALA A 132 4.86 -17.53 -11.59
CA ALA A 132 5.63 -16.28 -11.56
C ALA A 132 4.85 -15.16 -12.28
N LEU A 133 4.30 -15.46 -13.47
CA LEU A 133 3.45 -14.51 -14.20
C LEU A 133 2.18 -14.13 -13.41
N PHE A 134 1.54 -15.09 -12.77
CA PHE A 134 0.38 -14.81 -11.91
C PHE A 134 0.76 -13.90 -10.73
N THR A 135 1.90 -14.19 -10.08
CA THR A 135 2.41 -13.39 -8.95
C THR A 135 2.76 -11.97 -9.38
N GLU A 136 3.37 -11.79 -10.56
CA GLU A 136 3.67 -10.48 -11.14
C GLU A 136 2.38 -9.65 -11.31
N MET A 137 1.38 -10.20 -12.00
CA MET A 137 0.11 -9.50 -12.24
C MET A 137 -0.67 -9.23 -10.95
N LEU A 138 -0.64 -10.17 -9.99
CA LEU A 138 -1.23 -9.98 -8.68
C LEU A 138 -0.52 -8.86 -7.91
N THR A 139 0.80 -8.76 -8.00
CA THR A 139 1.60 -7.70 -7.39
C THR A 139 1.24 -6.33 -7.98
N GLU A 140 1.14 -6.22 -9.30
CA GLU A 140 0.70 -4.98 -9.96
C GLU A 140 -0.70 -4.54 -9.52
N LEU A 141 -1.63 -5.49 -9.38
CA LEU A 141 -2.98 -5.20 -8.88
C LEU A 141 -2.97 -4.75 -7.42
N CYS A 142 -2.19 -5.41 -6.58
CA CYS A 142 -2.05 -5.06 -5.17
C CYS A 142 -1.40 -3.68 -4.97
N LEU A 143 -0.38 -3.34 -5.77
CA LEU A 143 0.25 -2.01 -5.77
C LEU A 143 -0.73 -0.91 -6.20
N ASP A 144 -1.52 -1.15 -7.24
CA ASP A 144 -2.56 -0.23 -7.69
C ASP A 144 -3.57 0.05 -6.56
N LEU A 145 -4.11 -1.00 -5.93
CA LEU A 145 -5.04 -0.86 -4.80
C LEU A 145 -4.39 -0.16 -3.59
N ALA A 146 -3.12 -0.47 -3.28
CA ALA A 146 -2.40 0.18 -2.20
C ALA A 146 -2.18 1.68 -2.47
N THR A 147 -1.88 2.05 -3.71
CA THR A 147 -1.76 3.45 -4.13
C THR A 147 -3.09 4.20 -4.02
N GLN A 148 -4.21 3.54 -4.39
CA GLN A 148 -5.55 4.13 -4.22
C GLN A 148 -5.90 4.32 -2.74
N LEU A 149 -5.49 3.40 -1.85
CA LEU A 149 -5.65 3.55 -0.39
C LEU A 149 -4.82 4.72 0.14
N GLN A 150 -3.56 4.84 -0.29
CA GLN A 150 -2.68 5.95 0.07
C GLN A 150 -3.28 7.30 -0.36
N ALA A 151 -3.77 7.39 -1.59
CA ALA A 151 -4.32 8.63 -2.15
C ALA A 151 -5.62 9.08 -1.47
N ASP A 152 -6.33 8.17 -0.79
CA ASP A 152 -7.57 8.44 -0.06
C ASP A 152 -7.37 8.43 1.46
N ALA A 153 -6.13 8.53 1.94
CA ALA A 153 -5.85 8.59 3.36
C ALA A 153 -6.44 9.87 4.00
N GLU A 154 -7.07 9.71 5.17
CA GLU A 154 -7.78 10.76 5.89
C GLU A 154 -6.95 12.04 6.04
N GLY A 155 -7.48 13.16 5.53
CA GLY A 155 -6.90 14.48 5.64
C GLY A 155 -5.55 14.68 4.95
N ALA A 156 -5.06 13.73 4.15
CA ALA A 156 -3.75 13.81 3.51
C ALA A 156 -3.71 14.82 2.35
N SER A 157 -2.64 15.61 2.30
CA SER A 157 -2.36 16.53 1.18
C SER A 157 -1.23 16.05 0.28
N HIS A 158 -0.36 15.17 0.76
CA HIS A 158 0.75 14.57 0.00
C HIS A 158 0.74 13.05 0.09
N ASP A 159 0.99 12.41 -1.06
CA ASP A 159 1.25 10.98 -1.19
C ASP A 159 2.77 10.81 -1.27
N ILE A 160 3.37 10.28 -0.20
CA ILE A 160 4.83 10.22 -0.06
C ILE A 160 5.29 8.80 -0.35
N THR A 161 6.17 8.64 -1.33
CA THR A 161 6.90 7.41 -1.61
C THR A 161 8.31 7.54 -1.05
N ILE A 162 8.68 6.68 -0.10
CA ILE A 162 10.01 6.62 0.49
C ILE A 162 10.71 5.38 -0.07
N GLU A 163 11.72 5.59 -0.89
CA GLU A 163 12.54 4.56 -1.48
C GLU A 163 13.88 4.49 -0.76
N ILE A 164 14.19 3.34 -0.18
CA ILE A 164 15.47 3.05 0.46
C ILE A 164 16.24 2.13 -0.46
N VAL A 165 17.46 2.52 -0.82
CA VAL A 165 18.33 1.73 -1.69
C VAL A 165 19.67 1.44 -1.03
N ASN A 166 20.36 0.42 -1.55
CA ASN A 166 21.68 0.00 -1.10
C ASN A 166 21.74 -0.30 0.40
N ALA A 167 20.69 -0.88 0.96
CA ALA A 167 20.65 -1.35 2.35
C ALA A 167 21.37 -2.70 2.51
N ALA A 168 21.87 -3.01 3.70
CA ALA A 168 22.52 -4.28 4.03
C ALA A 168 21.54 -5.47 3.93
N SER A 169 20.28 -5.26 4.31
CA SER A 169 19.18 -6.22 4.16
C SER A 169 17.88 -5.51 3.76
N GLU A 170 16.91 -6.29 3.23
CA GLU A 170 15.57 -5.75 2.97
C GLU A 170 14.86 -5.33 4.27
N ASP A 171 15.09 -6.04 5.35
CA ASP A 171 14.52 -5.72 6.66
C ASP A 171 15.07 -4.38 7.18
N ASP A 172 16.36 -4.09 7.00
CA ASP A 172 16.94 -2.78 7.30
C ASP A 172 16.32 -1.66 6.45
N ALA A 173 16.16 -1.91 5.14
CA ALA A 173 15.53 -0.95 4.25
C ALA A 173 14.09 -0.63 4.68
N VAL A 174 13.33 -1.65 5.11
CA VAL A 174 11.97 -1.49 5.63
C VAL A 174 11.95 -0.75 6.94
N GLU A 175 12.84 -1.08 7.88
CA GLU A 175 12.95 -0.41 9.18
C GLU A 175 13.23 1.08 9.00
N VAL A 176 14.21 1.42 8.17
CA VAL A 176 14.58 2.80 7.84
C VAL A 176 13.41 3.54 7.20
N GLY A 177 12.79 2.97 6.18
CA GLY A 177 11.66 3.58 5.48
C GLY A 177 10.46 3.84 6.41
N ARG A 178 10.14 2.89 7.29
CA ARG A 178 9.07 3.04 8.29
C ARG A 178 9.41 4.07 9.36
N SER A 179 10.66 4.15 9.79
CA SER A 179 11.08 5.18 10.74
C SER A 179 10.84 6.59 10.18
N ILE A 180 11.13 6.81 8.90
CA ILE A 180 10.84 8.08 8.22
C ILE A 180 9.33 8.29 8.09
N ALA A 181 8.58 7.27 7.62
CA ALA A 181 7.14 7.32 7.42
C ALA A 181 6.36 7.69 8.71
N ARG A 182 6.84 7.26 9.86
CA ARG A 182 6.22 7.49 11.18
C ARG A 182 6.74 8.74 11.90
N ASN A 183 7.69 9.45 11.29
CA ASN A 183 8.29 10.62 11.93
C ASN A 183 7.44 11.88 11.75
N ASN A 184 6.78 12.33 12.82
CA ASN A 184 5.90 13.50 12.80
C ASN A 184 6.61 14.77 12.32
N LEU A 185 7.90 14.97 12.66
CA LEU A 185 8.65 16.15 12.22
C LEU A 185 8.88 16.14 10.71
N PHE A 186 9.20 14.98 10.14
CA PHE A 186 9.34 14.82 8.70
C PHE A 186 7.99 15.06 7.99
N LYS A 187 6.92 14.40 8.44
CA LYS A 187 5.58 14.53 7.84
C LYS A 187 5.07 15.97 7.89
N ALA A 188 5.28 16.67 9.00
CA ALA A 188 4.93 18.10 9.13
C ALA A 188 5.80 19.00 8.23
N ALA A 189 7.07 18.64 7.95
CA ALA A 189 7.90 19.38 7.00
C ALA A 189 7.36 19.25 5.59
N VAL A 190 6.99 18.04 5.15
CA VAL A 190 6.39 17.82 3.82
C VAL A 190 5.09 18.62 3.68
N PHE A 191 4.20 18.59 4.67
CA PHE A 191 2.99 19.40 4.70
C PHE A 191 3.28 20.90 4.53
N GLY A 192 4.35 21.38 5.16
CA GLY A 192 4.81 22.78 5.04
C GLY A 192 5.66 23.08 3.80
N ASN A 193 5.76 22.15 2.84
CA ASN A 193 6.65 22.27 1.67
C ASN A 193 8.11 22.56 2.04
N ASP A 194 8.59 22.04 3.19
CA ASP A 194 9.99 22.15 3.64
C ASP A 194 10.75 20.85 3.32
N PRO A 195 11.64 20.81 2.32
CA PRO A 195 12.44 19.64 1.98
C PRO A 195 13.56 19.39 3.00
N ASN A 196 13.19 19.07 4.22
CA ASN A 196 14.05 18.99 5.38
C ASN A 196 14.75 17.63 5.51
N TRP A 197 15.86 17.46 4.81
CA TRP A 197 16.66 16.24 4.87
C TRP A 197 17.20 15.93 6.28
N GLY A 198 17.43 16.97 7.12
CA GLY A 198 17.87 16.77 8.51
C GLY A 198 16.83 15.99 9.34
N ARG A 199 15.54 16.17 9.08
CA ARG A 199 14.47 15.38 9.72
C ARG A 199 14.43 13.95 9.20
N VAL A 200 14.81 13.70 7.95
CA VAL A 200 15.01 12.35 7.40
C VAL A 200 16.14 11.65 8.15
N LEU A 201 17.32 12.28 8.27
CA LEU A 201 18.45 11.69 8.99
C LEU A 201 18.13 11.49 10.51
N ALA A 202 17.40 12.42 11.12
CA ALA A 202 16.96 12.26 12.52
C ALA A 202 16.06 11.04 12.71
N ALA A 203 15.19 10.73 11.73
CA ALA A 203 14.38 9.52 11.77
C ALA A 203 15.25 8.25 11.61
N ILE A 204 16.12 8.24 10.61
CA ILE A 204 17.01 7.10 10.32
C ILE A 204 17.89 6.77 11.53
N GLY A 205 18.40 7.79 12.23
CA GLY A 205 19.25 7.64 13.41
C GLY A 205 18.59 6.97 14.62
N THR A 206 17.27 6.69 14.55
CA THR A 206 16.55 5.95 15.61
C THR A 206 16.42 4.45 15.32
N THR A 207 16.91 3.98 14.18
CA THR A 207 16.83 2.58 13.74
C THR A 207 18.00 1.74 14.22
N SER A 208 17.83 0.43 14.16
CA SER A 208 18.91 -0.55 14.40
C SER A 208 19.57 -1.02 13.10
N ALA A 209 19.15 -0.51 11.96
CA ALA A 209 19.66 -0.86 10.64
C ALA A 209 21.17 -0.60 10.50
N GLU A 210 21.84 -1.46 9.75
CA GLU A 210 23.27 -1.36 9.50
C GLU A 210 23.58 -0.35 8.39
N PHE A 211 24.22 0.77 8.73
CA PHE A 211 24.71 1.77 7.77
C PHE A 211 25.69 2.73 8.44
N ASP A 212 26.51 3.44 7.63
CA ASP A 212 27.35 4.55 8.11
C ASP A 212 26.56 5.87 8.00
N PRO A 213 26.22 6.53 9.14
CA PRO A 213 25.48 7.80 9.13
C PRO A 213 26.19 8.94 8.39
N TYR A 214 27.51 8.84 8.18
CA TYR A 214 28.29 9.82 7.43
C TYR A 214 28.36 9.50 5.93
N ALA A 215 27.76 8.39 5.47
CA ALA A 215 27.73 7.99 4.07
C ALA A 215 26.36 8.16 3.41
N VAL A 216 25.31 8.47 4.17
CA VAL A 216 23.92 8.52 3.68
C VAL A 216 23.70 9.68 2.71
N ASP A 217 23.07 9.40 1.56
CA ASP A 217 22.57 10.42 0.63
C ASP A 217 21.03 10.50 0.72
N VAL A 218 20.46 11.70 0.59
CA VAL A 218 19.01 11.92 0.54
C VAL A 218 18.65 12.79 -0.67
N SER A 219 17.70 12.33 -1.47
CA SER A 219 17.10 13.11 -2.55
C SER A 219 15.60 13.29 -2.32
N MET A 220 15.05 14.45 -2.67
CA MET A 220 13.62 14.76 -2.62
C MET A 220 13.18 15.27 -3.99
N ASN A 221 12.15 14.65 -4.57
CA ASN A 221 11.64 14.93 -5.91
C ASN A 221 12.77 15.07 -6.96
N GLY A 222 13.75 14.14 -6.91
CA GLY A 222 14.87 14.08 -7.85
C GLY A 222 16.04 15.04 -7.57
N VAL A 223 15.96 15.89 -6.55
CA VAL A 223 17.06 16.79 -6.15
C VAL A 223 17.77 16.19 -4.94
N ARG A 224 19.08 15.91 -5.08
CA ARG A 224 19.88 15.44 -3.95
C ARG A 224 20.20 16.60 -3.00
N VAL A 225 19.57 16.62 -1.84
CA VAL A 225 19.69 17.66 -0.82
C VAL A 225 20.68 17.34 0.29
N CYS A 226 21.05 16.04 0.40
CA CYS A 226 22.06 15.57 1.33
C CYS A 226 23.02 14.61 0.63
N SER A 227 24.32 14.76 0.84
CA SER A 227 25.35 13.86 0.35
C SER A 227 26.34 13.56 1.47
N ASN A 228 26.60 12.27 1.70
CA ASN A 228 27.48 11.78 2.76
C ASN A 228 27.15 12.42 4.12
N GLY A 229 25.89 12.44 4.51
CA GLY A 229 25.41 12.99 5.78
C GLY A 229 25.48 14.51 5.91
N GLY A 230 25.94 15.23 4.87
CA GLY A 230 26.07 16.69 4.83
C GLY A 230 25.19 17.35 3.77
N PRO A 231 25.05 18.70 3.78
CA PRO A 231 24.27 19.40 2.78
C PRO A 231 24.90 19.24 1.38
N ASP A 232 24.04 19.17 0.33
CA ASP A 232 24.45 19.11 -1.08
C ASP A 232 23.80 20.26 -1.86
N ARG A 233 22.81 19.98 -2.71
CA ARG A 233 22.13 21.02 -3.49
C ARG A 233 21.22 21.88 -2.60
N PRO A 234 21.01 23.15 -2.98
CA PRO A 234 20.08 24.03 -2.27
C PRO A 234 18.68 23.44 -2.20
N ARG A 235 18.07 23.47 -1.03
CA ARG A 235 16.70 22.95 -0.81
C ARG A 235 15.64 23.72 -1.61
N GLU A 236 15.93 24.95 -1.99
CA GLU A 236 15.08 25.82 -2.81
C GLU A 236 14.89 25.27 -4.25
N GLU A 237 15.70 24.30 -4.66
CA GLU A 237 15.56 23.60 -5.94
C GLU A 237 14.52 22.46 -5.89
N VAL A 238 14.06 22.09 -4.70
CA VAL A 238 13.06 21.05 -4.51
C VAL A 238 11.67 21.66 -4.54
N ASP A 239 10.83 21.21 -5.44
CA ASP A 239 9.41 21.53 -5.45
C ASP A 239 8.61 20.41 -4.77
N LEU A 240 8.02 20.70 -3.60
CA LEU A 240 7.11 19.80 -2.88
C LEU A 240 5.63 20.20 -3.04
N SER A 241 5.30 21.20 -3.88
CA SER A 241 3.91 21.61 -4.11
C SER A 241 3.02 20.55 -4.79
N PRO A 242 3.53 19.61 -5.63
CA PRO A 242 2.72 18.51 -6.14
C PRO A 242 2.31 17.55 -5.03
N ARG A 243 1.10 16.96 -5.16
CA ARG A 243 0.62 15.94 -4.23
C ARG A 243 1.58 14.74 -4.09
N ALA A 244 2.17 14.30 -5.19
CA ALA A 244 3.16 13.23 -5.19
C ALA A 244 4.52 13.75 -4.70
N THR A 245 5.05 13.11 -3.67
CA THR A 245 6.37 13.38 -3.10
C THR A 245 7.21 12.11 -3.11
N HIS A 246 8.42 12.18 -3.66
CA HIS A 246 9.37 11.07 -3.67
C HIS A 246 10.59 11.41 -2.82
N VAL A 247 10.93 10.53 -1.89
CA VAL A 247 12.13 10.60 -1.05
C VAL A 247 12.98 9.38 -1.33
N LEU A 248 14.18 9.58 -1.84
CA LEU A 248 15.16 8.53 -2.07
C LEU A 248 16.26 8.63 -1.02
N VAL A 249 16.51 7.54 -0.30
CA VAL A 249 17.60 7.43 0.67
C VAL A 249 18.54 6.32 0.22
N ASP A 250 19.80 6.67 0.01
CA ASP A 250 20.88 5.73 -0.31
C ASP A 250 21.73 5.49 0.93
N LEU A 251 21.67 4.28 1.49
CA LEU A 251 22.38 3.88 2.70
C LEU A 251 23.83 3.44 2.45
N LYS A 252 24.18 3.09 1.22
CA LYS A 252 25.52 2.60 0.80
C LYS A 252 26.07 1.45 1.66
N ALA A 253 25.16 0.60 2.19
CA ALA A 253 25.50 -0.50 3.09
C ALA A 253 25.36 -1.88 2.44
N GLY A 254 24.80 -1.97 1.22
CA GLY A 254 24.57 -3.24 0.53
C GLY A 254 23.91 -3.04 -0.83
N GLU A 255 23.03 -3.98 -1.23
CA GLU A 255 22.33 -3.97 -2.53
C GLU A 255 20.81 -4.09 -2.39
N GLN A 256 20.30 -4.17 -1.17
CA GLN A 256 18.87 -4.39 -0.93
C GLN A 256 18.09 -3.09 -0.97
N THR A 257 16.82 -3.21 -1.33
CA THR A 257 15.92 -2.06 -1.48
C THR A 257 14.56 -2.32 -0.87
N ALA A 258 13.88 -1.25 -0.43
CA ALA A 258 12.47 -1.30 -0.09
C ALA A 258 11.80 0.05 -0.36
N THR A 259 10.51 0.00 -0.67
CA THR A 259 9.66 1.19 -0.82
C THR A 259 8.59 1.20 0.26
N ILE A 260 8.41 2.33 0.93
CA ILE A 260 7.34 2.56 1.91
C ILE A 260 6.45 3.69 1.40
N PHE A 261 5.13 3.50 1.50
CA PHE A 261 4.11 4.47 1.11
C PHE A 261 3.51 5.10 2.36
N THR A 262 3.50 6.43 2.43
CA THR A 262 2.96 7.18 3.55
C THR A 262 2.32 8.48 3.10
N ASN A 263 1.80 9.25 4.04
CA ASN A 263 1.23 10.56 3.79
C ASN A 263 1.81 11.59 4.76
N ASP A 264 1.62 12.87 4.47
CA ASP A 264 2.01 13.96 5.34
C ASP A 264 1.12 14.06 6.62
N LEU A 265 1.49 14.93 7.53
CA LEU A 265 0.72 15.23 8.74
C LEU A 265 0.11 16.62 8.62
N THR A 266 -1.20 16.67 8.40
CA THR A 266 -1.96 17.88 8.10
C THR A 266 -2.84 18.34 9.26
N HIS A 267 -3.38 19.55 9.17
CA HIS A 267 -4.44 20.00 10.08
C HIS A 267 -5.74 19.23 9.91
N ASP A 268 -6.03 18.80 8.66
CA ASP A 268 -7.25 18.05 8.34
C ASP A 268 -7.18 16.64 8.93
N TYR A 269 -6.02 15.95 8.88
CA TYR A 269 -5.81 14.69 9.59
C TYR A 269 -6.12 14.80 11.08
N VAL A 270 -5.61 15.85 11.74
CA VAL A 270 -5.87 16.08 13.17
C VAL A 270 -7.35 16.38 13.41
N HIS A 271 -7.99 17.17 12.55
CA HIS A 271 -9.39 17.50 12.65
C HIS A 271 -10.29 16.26 12.50
N GLU A 272 -10.10 15.50 11.45
CA GLU A 272 -10.89 14.28 11.18
C GLU A 272 -10.76 13.26 12.32
N ASN A 273 -9.56 13.04 12.84
CA ASN A 273 -9.32 12.07 13.91
C ASN A 273 -9.65 12.57 15.33
N SER A 274 -9.93 13.86 15.52
CA SER A 274 -10.33 14.44 16.81
C SER A 274 -11.82 14.79 16.90
N ALA A 275 -12.52 14.91 15.76
CA ALA A 275 -13.88 15.43 15.70
C ALA A 275 -14.96 14.39 16.02
N TYR A 276 -14.66 13.10 15.92
CA TYR A 276 -15.60 12.06 16.32
C TYR A 276 -14.99 11.13 17.37
N SER A 277 -15.83 10.75 18.35
CA SER A 277 -15.50 9.70 19.30
C SER A 277 -16.05 8.38 18.75
N SER A 278 -15.16 7.44 18.52
CA SER A 278 -15.49 6.05 18.16
C SER A 278 -16.08 5.30 19.36
#